data_12ad76974b1bfcd76d2c9df7f5933854
#
_entry.id   12ad76974b1bfcd76d2c9df7f5933854
#
_cell.length_a   1.000
_cell.length_b   1.000
_cell.length_c   1.000
_cell.angle_alpha   90.00
_cell.angle_beta   90.00
_cell.angle_gamma   90.00
#
_symmetry.space_group_name_H-M   'P 1'
#
loop_
_entity.id
_entity.type
_entity.pdbx_description
1 polymer ?
#
loop_
_entity_poly.entity_id
_entity_poly.type
_entity_poly.pdbx_seq_one_letter_code
_entity_poly.pdbx_strand_id
1 'polypeptide(L)'
;MKPKLIEWIKAALLEVQEYVHMIGQFGRAIVSRPLYPRDIVEQFEAVGIGSLTVVLLTGMFTGMVLALNSGFTLDQFGARSMIGRLVSASMVRELGPVLTGLMVAGRVGSGIAAELGSMMVTDQIAALRALGTDPIRKLVVPRILAGLLMVPLLTVLSGGIGMVGGWIVTVLQFHVAGSVYWNSVVAGLYMQDVWMGLIKPFFLGFTIVSIGCHVGLRTRGGTQGVGRSTTNAVVASSVAVIAVDFLVTKLLIVLIY
;
A
#
# COMPACT_ATOMS: atom_id res chain seq x y z
N MET A 1 34.05 6.58 -19.20
CA MET A 1 33.01 6.59 -18.14
C MET A 1 31.77 7.43 -18.47
N LYS A 2 31.89 8.56 -19.18
CA LYS A 2 30.74 9.45 -19.54
C LYS A 2 29.62 8.80 -20.41
N PRO A 3 29.87 7.95 -21.43
CA PRO A 3 28.78 7.44 -22.26
C PRO A 3 27.79 6.51 -21.52
N LYS A 4 28.27 5.65 -20.63
CA LYS A 4 27.41 4.74 -19.84
C LYS A 4 26.47 5.48 -18.87
N LEU A 5 26.93 6.59 -18.27
CA LEU A 5 26.10 7.43 -17.40
C LEU A 5 24.96 8.12 -18.17
N ILE A 6 25.25 8.62 -19.37
CA ILE A 6 24.25 9.27 -20.23
C ILE A 6 23.21 8.26 -20.71
N GLU A 7 23.62 7.05 -21.07
CA GLU A 7 22.70 5.96 -21.45
C GLU A 7 21.81 5.55 -20.28
N TRP A 8 22.35 5.45 -19.07
CA TRP A 8 21.59 5.14 -17.87
C TRP A 8 20.56 6.23 -17.54
N ILE A 9 20.95 7.51 -17.61
CA ILE A 9 20.04 8.65 -17.40
C ILE A 9 18.92 8.65 -18.45
N LYS A 10 19.25 8.43 -19.72
CA LYS A 10 18.26 8.34 -20.80
C LYS A 10 17.27 7.20 -20.56
N ALA A 11 17.75 6.01 -20.15
CA ALA A 11 16.88 4.89 -19.82
C ALA A 11 15.94 5.21 -18.66
N ALA A 12 16.44 5.82 -17.59
CA ALA A 12 15.62 6.24 -16.46
C ALA A 12 14.57 7.29 -16.85
N LEU A 13 14.94 8.28 -17.67
CA LEU A 13 13.99 9.30 -18.17
C LEU A 13 12.91 8.69 -19.05
N LEU A 14 13.25 7.74 -19.90
CA LEU A 14 12.26 7.02 -20.72
C LEU A 14 11.30 6.19 -19.86
N GLU A 15 11.79 5.55 -18.81
CA GLU A 15 10.92 4.81 -17.87
C GLU A 15 9.93 5.74 -17.17
N VAL A 16 10.41 6.87 -16.67
CA VAL A 16 9.52 7.87 -16.04
C VAL A 16 8.50 8.43 -17.05
N GLN A 17 8.93 8.74 -18.27
CA GLN A 17 8.04 9.22 -19.32
C GLN A 17 6.93 8.21 -19.66
N GLU A 18 7.26 6.93 -19.81
CA GLU A 18 6.29 5.88 -20.10
C GLU A 18 5.34 5.64 -18.92
N TYR A 19 5.84 5.71 -17.69
CA TYR A 19 5.00 5.64 -16.50
C TYR A 19 4.00 6.80 -16.45
N VAL A 20 4.46 8.04 -16.64
CA VAL A 20 3.59 9.23 -16.67
C VAL A 20 2.57 9.13 -17.80
N HIS A 21 2.98 8.62 -18.98
CA HIS A 21 2.07 8.40 -20.11
C HIS A 21 0.97 7.39 -19.77
N MET A 22 1.30 6.28 -19.12
CA MET A 22 0.32 5.29 -18.65
C MET A 22 -0.66 5.90 -17.64
N ILE A 23 -0.18 6.71 -16.69
CA ILE A 23 -1.05 7.43 -15.74
C ILE A 23 -1.96 8.43 -16.48
N GLY A 24 -1.44 9.13 -17.47
CA GLY A 24 -2.25 10.03 -18.31
C GLY A 24 -3.34 9.29 -19.10
N GLN A 25 -3.03 8.10 -19.62
CA GLN A 25 -4.01 7.22 -20.27
C GLN A 25 -5.05 6.71 -19.26
N PHE A 26 -4.65 6.31 -18.06
CA PHE A 26 -5.56 5.95 -16.99
C PHE A 26 -6.54 7.08 -16.66
N GLY A 27 -6.06 8.31 -16.49
CA GLY A 27 -6.90 9.48 -16.21
C GLY A 27 -7.96 9.74 -17.30
N ARG A 28 -7.63 9.50 -18.57
CA ARG A 28 -8.58 9.58 -19.67
C ARG A 28 -9.54 8.38 -19.71
N ALA A 29 -9.03 7.20 -19.39
CA ALA A 29 -9.79 5.95 -19.47
C ALA A 29 -10.87 5.86 -18.39
N ILE A 30 -10.65 6.42 -17.20
CA ILE A 30 -11.62 6.37 -16.08
C ILE A 30 -12.91 7.16 -16.39
N VAL A 31 -12.80 8.22 -17.19
CA VAL A 31 -13.95 9.07 -17.58
C VAL A 31 -14.67 8.52 -18.82
N SER A 32 -14.02 7.66 -19.60
CA SER A 32 -14.55 7.16 -20.87
C SER A 32 -15.26 5.81 -20.70
N ARG A 33 -16.41 5.64 -21.36
CA ARG A 33 -17.16 4.37 -21.41
C ARG A 33 -16.60 3.45 -22.51
N PRO A 34 -16.70 2.10 -22.39
CA PRO A 34 -17.34 1.34 -21.31
C PRO A 34 -16.43 1.12 -20.09
N LEU A 35 -17.01 1.16 -18.89
CA LEU A 35 -16.40 0.64 -17.68
C LEU A 35 -16.74 -0.86 -17.55
N TYR A 36 -15.83 -1.65 -16.97
CA TYR A 36 -15.99 -3.08 -16.78
C TYR A 36 -16.25 -3.39 -15.29
N PRO A 37 -17.51 -3.27 -14.80
CA PRO A 37 -17.82 -3.36 -13.37
C PRO A 37 -17.49 -4.74 -12.79
N ARG A 38 -17.64 -5.79 -13.57
CA ARG A 38 -17.30 -7.15 -13.15
C ARG A 38 -15.80 -7.28 -12.87
N ASP A 39 -14.95 -6.76 -13.76
CA ASP A 39 -13.50 -6.80 -13.59
C ASP A 39 -13.08 -5.95 -12.36
N ILE A 40 -13.80 -4.86 -12.07
CA ILE A 40 -13.56 -4.03 -10.87
C ILE A 40 -13.85 -4.84 -9.59
N VAL A 41 -14.97 -5.55 -9.52
CA VAL A 41 -15.33 -6.36 -8.35
C VAL A 41 -14.34 -7.51 -8.15
N GLU A 42 -13.95 -8.20 -9.22
CA GLU A 42 -12.91 -9.25 -9.15
C GLU A 42 -11.58 -8.70 -8.60
N GLN A 43 -11.19 -7.49 -9.00
CA GLN A 43 -9.98 -6.85 -8.46
C GLN A 43 -10.14 -6.38 -7.00
N PHE A 44 -11.35 -5.99 -6.57
CA PHE A 44 -11.61 -5.70 -5.16
C PHE A 44 -11.43 -6.94 -4.29
N GLU A 45 -11.90 -8.08 -4.74
CA GLU A 45 -11.71 -9.35 -4.04
C GLU A 45 -10.21 -9.73 -3.98
N ALA A 46 -9.53 -9.67 -5.12
CA ALA A 46 -8.11 -10.03 -5.22
C ALA A 46 -7.20 -9.15 -4.36
N VAL A 47 -7.41 -7.84 -4.37
CA VAL A 47 -6.63 -6.86 -3.60
C VAL A 47 -7.04 -6.84 -2.14
N GLY A 48 -8.35 -6.79 -1.85
CA GLY A 48 -8.89 -6.64 -0.52
C GLY A 48 -8.86 -7.95 0.27
N ILE A 49 -9.78 -8.87 -0.04
CA ILE A 49 -9.97 -10.12 0.70
C ILE A 49 -8.70 -10.97 0.64
N GLY A 50 -8.10 -11.06 -0.53
CA GLY A 50 -6.86 -11.80 -0.69
C GLY A 50 -5.72 -11.30 0.20
N SER A 51 -5.63 -10.01 0.56
CA SER A 51 -4.54 -9.48 1.41
C SER A 51 -4.90 -9.44 2.89
N LEU A 52 -6.17 -9.67 3.24
CA LEU A 52 -6.70 -9.44 4.58
C LEU A 52 -5.90 -10.19 5.67
N THR A 53 -5.66 -11.48 5.49
CA THR A 53 -4.98 -12.31 6.49
C THR A 53 -3.59 -11.79 6.82
N VAL A 54 -2.79 -11.49 5.79
CA VAL A 54 -1.40 -11.01 5.98
C VAL A 54 -1.39 -9.65 6.65
N VAL A 55 -2.27 -8.75 6.23
CA VAL A 55 -2.38 -7.39 6.77
C VAL A 55 -2.85 -7.41 8.24
N LEU A 56 -3.85 -8.24 8.57
CA LEU A 56 -4.32 -8.37 9.95
C LEU A 56 -3.27 -8.96 10.88
N LEU A 57 -2.59 -10.04 10.47
CA LEU A 57 -1.53 -10.64 11.26
C LEU A 57 -0.38 -9.65 11.49
N THR A 58 0.07 -8.98 10.44
CA THR A 58 1.14 -7.99 10.55
C THR A 58 0.73 -6.83 11.46
N GLY A 59 -0.48 -6.30 11.30
CA GLY A 59 -1.01 -5.23 12.15
C GLY A 59 -1.08 -5.64 13.62
N MET A 60 -1.62 -6.83 13.91
CA MET A 60 -1.74 -7.35 15.27
C MET A 60 -0.36 -7.49 15.95
N PHE A 61 0.59 -8.18 15.32
CA PHE A 61 1.92 -8.35 15.90
C PHE A 61 2.68 -7.04 16.04
N THR A 62 2.52 -6.11 15.09
CA THR A 62 3.12 -4.77 15.19
C THR A 62 2.58 -4.02 16.41
N GLY A 63 1.26 -4.05 16.62
CA GLY A 63 0.66 -3.45 17.82
C GLY A 63 1.14 -4.09 19.12
N MET A 64 1.31 -5.41 19.15
CA MET A 64 1.89 -6.13 20.30
C MET A 64 3.32 -5.67 20.58
N VAL A 65 4.19 -5.66 19.57
CA VAL A 65 5.60 -5.24 19.71
C VAL A 65 5.69 -3.78 20.13
N LEU A 66 4.86 -2.91 19.55
CA LEU A 66 4.82 -1.50 19.91
C LEU A 66 4.40 -1.29 21.36
N ALA A 67 3.39 -2.04 21.84
CA ALA A 67 2.96 -2.00 23.22
C ALA A 67 4.04 -2.49 24.18
N LEU A 68 4.78 -3.54 23.82
CA LEU A 68 5.94 -4.02 24.59
C LEU A 68 7.01 -2.93 24.72
N ASN A 69 7.48 -2.39 23.59
CA ASN A 69 8.55 -1.40 23.58
C ASN A 69 8.16 -0.10 24.30
N SER A 70 6.97 0.43 24.01
CA SER A 70 6.49 1.63 24.68
C SER A 70 6.18 1.36 26.17
N GLY A 71 5.68 0.17 26.50
CA GLY A 71 5.40 -0.23 27.87
C GLY A 71 6.64 -0.25 28.75
N PHE A 72 7.73 -0.87 28.30
CA PHE A 72 9.00 -0.86 29.04
C PHE A 72 9.57 0.55 29.22
N THR A 73 9.46 1.39 28.20
CA THR A 73 9.93 2.78 28.30
C THR A 73 9.07 3.59 29.28
N LEU A 74 7.75 3.51 29.17
CA LEU A 74 6.82 4.25 30.03
C LEU A 74 6.82 3.75 31.48
N ASP A 75 7.15 2.49 31.72
CA ASP A 75 7.25 1.92 33.04
C ASP A 75 8.34 2.60 33.88
N GLN A 76 9.45 2.95 33.27
CA GLN A 76 10.56 3.67 33.95
C GLN A 76 10.12 5.06 34.45
N PHE A 77 9.09 5.63 33.86
CA PHE A 77 8.51 6.92 34.23
C PHE A 77 7.20 6.80 35.04
N GLY A 78 6.79 5.57 35.40
CA GLY A 78 5.51 5.34 36.07
C GLY A 78 4.27 5.67 35.23
N ALA A 79 4.41 5.75 33.90
CA ALA A 79 3.38 6.24 32.99
C ALA A 79 2.73 5.11 32.14
N ARG A 80 2.59 3.89 32.69
CA ARG A 80 2.00 2.72 32.00
C ARG A 80 0.60 2.99 31.41
N SER A 81 -0.17 3.88 32.06
CA SER A 81 -1.49 4.26 31.56
C SER A 81 -1.49 4.95 30.18
N MET A 82 -0.34 5.44 29.72
CA MET A 82 -0.18 6.10 28.41
C MET A 82 0.16 5.14 27.26
N ILE A 83 0.32 3.84 27.50
CA ILE A 83 0.67 2.86 26.46
C ILE A 83 -0.34 2.90 25.33
N GLY A 84 -1.65 2.90 25.63
CA GLY A 84 -2.72 2.94 24.62
C GLY A 84 -2.63 4.16 23.71
N ARG A 85 -2.28 5.33 24.27
CA ARG A 85 -2.11 6.57 23.53
C ARG A 85 -0.97 6.48 22.50
N LEU A 86 0.18 5.94 22.88
CA LEU A 86 1.31 5.77 21.96
C LEU A 86 1.01 4.74 20.88
N VAL A 87 0.41 3.59 21.26
CA VAL A 87 0.04 2.55 20.31
C VAL A 87 -0.95 3.08 19.27
N SER A 88 -2.03 3.73 19.71
CA SER A 88 -3.05 4.24 18.80
C SER A 88 -2.52 5.32 17.86
N ALA A 89 -1.81 6.32 18.39
CA ALA A 89 -1.24 7.39 17.59
C ALA A 89 -0.23 6.86 16.56
N SER A 90 0.68 5.96 16.96
CA SER A 90 1.68 5.39 16.05
C SER A 90 1.06 4.49 14.99
N MET A 91 0.07 3.65 15.35
CA MET A 91 -0.61 2.77 14.40
C MET A 91 -1.42 3.55 13.38
N VAL A 92 -2.15 4.57 13.79
CA VAL A 92 -3.01 5.32 12.87
C VAL A 92 -2.20 6.26 11.98
N ARG A 93 -1.22 6.98 12.53
CA ARG A 93 -0.47 8.00 11.78
C ARG A 93 0.52 7.40 10.78
N GLU A 94 1.26 6.35 11.17
CA GLU A 94 2.44 5.91 10.42
C GLU A 94 2.47 4.40 10.18
N LEU A 95 2.51 3.59 11.25
CA LEU A 95 2.79 2.17 11.13
C LEU A 95 1.69 1.40 10.38
N GLY A 96 0.42 1.72 10.62
CA GLY A 96 -0.70 1.12 9.90
C GLY A 96 -0.60 1.33 8.40
N PRO A 97 -0.55 2.59 7.92
CA PRO A 97 -0.41 2.90 6.50
C PRO A 97 0.84 2.28 5.86
N VAL A 98 2.02 2.50 6.43
CA VAL A 98 3.29 2.05 5.84
C VAL A 98 3.39 0.53 5.77
N LEU A 99 3.10 -0.17 6.89
CA LEU A 99 3.21 -1.63 6.92
C LEU A 99 2.16 -2.30 6.03
N THR A 100 0.93 -1.79 6.01
CA THR A 100 -0.09 -2.25 5.06
C THR A 100 0.38 -2.03 3.62
N GLY A 101 0.93 -0.85 3.32
CA GLY A 101 1.50 -0.54 2.00
C GLY A 101 2.60 -1.53 1.60
N LEU A 102 3.56 -1.82 2.48
CA LEU A 102 4.63 -2.78 2.21
C LEU A 102 4.12 -4.21 2.00
N MET A 103 3.15 -4.65 2.81
CA MET A 103 2.53 -5.98 2.64
C MET A 103 1.77 -6.09 1.31
N VAL A 104 1.02 -5.05 0.96
CA VAL A 104 0.28 -4.98 -0.32
C VAL A 104 1.26 -4.86 -1.49
N ALA A 105 2.36 -4.11 -1.38
CA ALA A 105 3.40 -4.04 -2.41
C ALA A 105 4.00 -5.41 -2.70
N GLY A 106 4.32 -6.17 -1.64
CA GLY A 106 4.87 -7.52 -1.77
C GLY A 106 3.90 -8.51 -2.39
N ARG A 107 2.60 -8.46 -2.04
CA ARG A 107 1.60 -9.42 -2.51
C ARG A 107 0.88 -8.97 -3.77
N VAL A 108 0.25 -7.79 -3.73
CA VAL A 108 -0.59 -7.30 -4.83
C VAL A 108 0.27 -6.72 -5.96
N GLY A 109 1.29 -5.92 -5.62
CA GLY A 109 2.20 -5.35 -6.62
C GLY A 109 2.92 -6.43 -7.44
N SER A 110 3.43 -7.48 -6.78
CA SER A 110 4.03 -8.63 -7.46
C SER A 110 3.02 -9.45 -8.26
N GLY A 111 1.83 -9.69 -7.68
CA GLY A 111 0.76 -10.45 -8.34
C GLY A 111 0.30 -9.79 -9.64
N ILE A 112 0.06 -8.48 -9.61
CA ILE A 112 -0.30 -7.69 -10.80
C ILE A 112 0.82 -7.75 -11.85
N ALA A 113 2.08 -7.59 -11.45
CA ALA A 113 3.21 -7.66 -12.36
C ALA A 113 3.37 -9.07 -12.97
N ALA A 114 3.12 -10.13 -12.20
CA ALA A 114 3.15 -11.51 -12.68
C ALA A 114 2.03 -11.77 -13.71
N GLU A 115 0.81 -11.38 -13.38
CA GLU A 115 -0.38 -11.58 -14.22
C GLU A 115 -0.25 -10.82 -15.55
N LEU A 116 -0.03 -9.50 -15.49
CA LEU A 116 0.14 -8.69 -16.69
C LEU A 116 1.39 -9.08 -17.48
N GLY A 117 2.47 -9.45 -16.77
CA GLY A 117 3.69 -9.95 -17.40
C GLY A 117 3.46 -11.26 -18.14
N SER A 118 2.70 -12.19 -17.57
CA SER A 118 2.27 -13.42 -18.26
C SER A 118 1.43 -13.12 -19.49
N MET A 119 0.47 -12.21 -19.39
CA MET A 119 -0.37 -11.77 -20.52
C MET A 119 0.45 -11.11 -21.63
N MET A 120 1.54 -10.40 -21.28
CA MET A 120 2.46 -9.80 -22.27
C MET A 120 3.24 -10.86 -23.05
N VAL A 121 3.83 -11.85 -22.35
CA VAL A 121 4.68 -12.86 -22.98
C VAL A 121 3.89 -13.94 -23.74
N THR A 122 2.57 -14.03 -23.50
CA THR A 122 1.65 -14.93 -24.23
C THR A 122 0.82 -14.19 -25.31
N ASP A 123 1.18 -12.97 -25.66
CA ASP A 123 0.51 -12.11 -26.66
C ASP A 123 -1.00 -11.83 -26.41
N GLN A 124 -1.50 -12.11 -25.21
CA GLN A 124 -2.91 -11.83 -24.84
C GLN A 124 -3.24 -10.34 -24.92
N ILE A 125 -2.30 -9.46 -24.55
CA ILE A 125 -2.50 -8.00 -24.63
C ILE A 125 -2.50 -7.55 -26.11
N ALA A 126 -1.70 -8.17 -26.98
CA ALA A 126 -1.73 -7.92 -28.41
C ALA A 126 -3.07 -8.38 -29.02
N ALA A 127 -3.58 -9.55 -28.62
CA ALA A 127 -4.87 -10.06 -29.05
C ALA A 127 -6.03 -9.12 -28.61
N LEU A 128 -6.02 -8.59 -27.37
CA LEU A 128 -7.00 -7.59 -26.91
C LEU A 128 -7.02 -6.35 -27.81
N ARG A 129 -5.85 -5.84 -28.18
CA ARG A 129 -5.74 -4.69 -29.09
C ARG A 129 -6.28 -5.01 -30.50
N ALA A 130 -5.99 -6.20 -31.03
CA ALA A 130 -6.50 -6.65 -32.32
C ALA A 130 -8.04 -6.75 -32.34
N LEU A 131 -8.65 -7.08 -31.19
CA LEU A 131 -10.10 -7.09 -30.99
C LEU A 131 -10.71 -5.69 -30.72
N GLY A 132 -9.91 -4.61 -30.85
CA GLY A 132 -10.37 -3.23 -30.63
C GLY A 132 -10.56 -2.86 -29.15
N THR A 133 -10.11 -3.69 -28.21
CA THR A 133 -10.21 -3.40 -26.78
C THR A 133 -8.96 -2.69 -26.28
N ASP A 134 -9.13 -1.57 -25.59
CA ASP A 134 -8.02 -0.84 -24.96
C ASP A 134 -7.54 -1.58 -23.69
N PRO A 135 -6.28 -2.10 -23.66
CA PRO A 135 -5.77 -2.82 -22.51
C PRO A 135 -5.68 -1.97 -21.24
N ILE A 136 -5.42 -0.66 -21.35
CA ILE A 136 -5.38 0.22 -20.18
C ILE A 136 -6.75 0.25 -19.52
N ARG A 137 -7.81 0.42 -20.31
CA ARG A 137 -9.17 0.48 -19.81
C ARG A 137 -9.64 -0.84 -19.20
N LYS A 138 -9.29 -1.96 -19.82
CA LYS A 138 -9.73 -3.28 -19.38
C LYS A 138 -8.90 -3.83 -18.21
N LEU A 139 -7.60 -3.58 -18.19
CA LEU A 139 -6.68 -4.22 -17.25
C LEU A 139 -6.16 -3.28 -16.16
N VAL A 140 -5.83 -2.02 -16.50
CA VAL A 140 -5.19 -1.09 -15.55
C VAL A 140 -6.22 -0.37 -14.69
N VAL A 141 -7.31 0.13 -15.31
CA VAL A 141 -8.33 0.90 -14.58
C VAL A 141 -8.96 0.12 -13.43
N PRO A 142 -9.44 -1.13 -13.60
CA PRO A 142 -10.02 -1.90 -12.49
C PRO A 142 -9.04 -2.12 -11.34
N ARG A 143 -7.76 -2.39 -11.66
CA ARG A 143 -6.71 -2.63 -10.66
C ARG A 143 -6.39 -1.37 -9.85
N ILE A 144 -6.22 -0.22 -10.51
CA ILE A 144 -5.93 1.04 -9.81
C ILE A 144 -7.11 1.45 -8.93
N LEU A 145 -8.34 1.30 -9.40
CA LEU A 145 -9.53 1.57 -8.58
C LEU A 145 -9.59 0.65 -7.35
N ALA A 146 -9.27 -0.63 -7.53
CA ALA A 146 -9.19 -1.57 -6.41
C ALA A 146 -8.11 -1.15 -5.40
N GLY A 147 -6.92 -0.77 -5.85
CA GLY A 147 -5.87 -0.25 -4.97
C GLY A 147 -6.27 0.99 -4.19
N LEU A 148 -6.89 1.96 -4.88
CA LEU A 148 -7.35 3.20 -4.27
C LEU A 148 -8.36 2.98 -3.15
N LEU A 149 -9.26 2.00 -3.25
CA LEU A 149 -10.33 1.79 -2.29
C LEU A 149 -9.98 0.72 -1.25
N MET A 150 -9.32 -0.37 -1.66
CA MET A 150 -9.06 -1.49 -0.75
C MET A 150 -7.86 -1.25 0.17
N VAL A 151 -6.83 -0.51 -0.27
CA VAL A 151 -5.66 -0.26 0.60
C VAL A 151 -6.01 0.63 1.79
N PRO A 152 -6.80 1.71 1.68
CA PRO A 152 -7.32 2.44 2.84
C PRO A 152 -8.14 1.57 3.79
N LEU A 153 -9.03 0.73 3.25
CA LEU A 153 -9.84 -0.18 4.06
C LEU A 153 -8.97 -1.18 4.84
N LEU A 154 -8.01 -1.81 4.17
CA LEU A 154 -7.04 -2.70 4.81
C LEU A 154 -6.22 -1.99 5.90
N THR A 155 -5.85 -0.73 5.68
CA THR A 155 -5.10 0.07 6.65
C THR A 155 -5.91 0.33 7.91
N VAL A 156 -7.19 0.69 7.78
CA VAL A 156 -8.08 0.88 8.94
C VAL A 156 -8.22 -0.43 9.72
N LEU A 157 -8.41 -1.55 9.05
CA LEU A 157 -8.48 -2.86 9.69
C LEU A 157 -7.17 -3.24 10.39
N SER A 158 -6.02 -2.99 9.75
CA SER A 158 -4.69 -3.20 10.32
C SER A 158 -4.47 -2.36 11.59
N GLY A 159 -4.83 -1.09 11.56
CA GLY A 159 -4.76 -0.19 12.71
C GLY A 159 -5.64 -0.67 13.86
N GLY A 160 -6.89 -1.05 13.56
CA GLY A 160 -7.84 -1.56 14.55
C GLY A 160 -7.34 -2.83 15.25
N ILE A 161 -6.92 -3.83 14.47
CA ILE A 161 -6.41 -5.09 15.04
C ILE A 161 -5.06 -4.88 15.76
N GLY A 162 -4.24 -3.92 15.32
CA GLY A 162 -3.01 -3.53 16.01
C GLY A 162 -3.28 -2.94 17.39
N MET A 163 -4.31 -2.12 17.54
CA MET A 163 -4.75 -1.64 18.86
C MET A 163 -5.22 -2.78 19.76
N VAL A 164 -5.92 -3.78 19.21
CA VAL A 164 -6.31 -5.00 19.95
C VAL A 164 -5.06 -5.80 20.37
N GLY A 165 -4.08 -5.96 19.48
CA GLY A 165 -2.79 -6.60 19.82
C GLY A 165 -2.08 -5.88 20.96
N GLY A 166 -2.03 -4.55 20.89
CA GLY A 166 -1.46 -3.71 21.96
C GLY A 166 -2.21 -3.84 23.28
N TRP A 167 -3.55 -3.95 23.25
CA TRP A 167 -4.37 -4.21 24.44
C TRP A 167 -4.01 -5.54 25.12
N ILE A 168 -3.89 -6.62 24.35
CA ILE A 168 -3.54 -7.95 24.88
C ILE A 168 -2.22 -7.88 25.68
N VAL A 169 -1.19 -7.28 25.09
CA VAL A 169 0.12 -7.16 25.75
C VAL A 169 0.06 -6.26 26.97
N THR A 170 -0.66 -5.13 26.88
CA THR A 170 -0.75 -4.16 27.98
C THR A 170 -1.43 -4.76 29.20
N VAL A 171 -2.47 -5.56 29.00
CA VAL A 171 -3.18 -6.25 30.10
C VAL A 171 -2.35 -7.40 30.67
N LEU A 172 -1.78 -8.27 29.83
CA LEU A 172 -1.10 -9.48 30.27
C LEU A 172 0.29 -9.20 30.85
N GLN A 173 1.06 -8.29 30.25
CA GLN A 173 2.45 -8.05 30.64
C GLN A 173 2.60 -6.91 31.64
N PHE A 174 1.85 -5.82 31.47
CA PHE A 174 1.99 -4.62 32.32
C PHE A 174 0.90 -4.52 33.39
N HIS A 175 -0.05 -5.47 33.45
CA HIS A 175 -1.16 -5.53 34.42
C HIS A 175 -1.98 -4.24 34.50
N VAL A 176 -2.09 -3.53 33.38
CA VAL A 176 -2.93 -2.33 33.27
C VAL A 176 -4.37 -2.75 32.97
N ALA A 177 -5.32 -2.20 33.68
CA ALA A 177 -6.74 -2.51 33.45
C ALA A 177 -7.15 -2.16 32.01
N GLY A 178 -7.92 -3.06 31.35
CA GLY A 178 -8.32 -2.88 29.96
C GLY A 178 -9.09 -1.58 29.70
N SER A 179 -9.88 -1.12 30.66
CA SER A 179 -10.58 0.18 30.58
C SER A 179 -9.61 1.36 30.53
N VAL A 180 -8.53 1.32 31.30
CA VAL A 180 -7.48 2.37 31.28
C VAL A 180 -6.79 2.41 29.93
N TYR A 181 -6.47 1.23 29.34
CA TYR A 181 -5.89 1.16 28.00
C TYR A 181 -6.81 1.79 26.95
N TRP A 182 -8.09 1.37 26.87
CA TRP A 182 -9.02 1.89 25.87
C TRP A 182 -9.33 3.39 26.03
N ASN A 183 -9.45 3.86 27.26
CA ASN A 183 -9.59 5.30 27.52
C ASN A 183 -8.34 6.06 27.03
N SER A 184 -7.16 5.49 27.22
CA SER A 184 -5.90 6.06 26.72
C SER A 184 -5.80 6.04 25.19
N VAL A 185 -6.30 4.96 24.53
CA VAL A 185 -6.42 4.90 23.07
C VAL A 185 -7.27 6.03 22.51
N VAL A 186 -8.47 6.20 23.06
CA VAL A 186 -9.42 7.27 22.62
C VAL A 186 -8.84 8.66 22.89
N ALA A 187 -8.26 8.88 24.06
CA ALA A 187 -7.62 10.16 24.41
C ALA A 187 -6.36 10.47 23.56
N GLY A 188 -5.76 9.45 22.94
CA GLY A 188 -4.58 9.60 22.09
C GLY A 188 -4.88 9.88 20.62
N LEU A 189 -6.11 9.67 20.18
CA LEU A 189 -6.52 9.86 18.80
C LEU A 189 -7.18 11.23 18.60
N TYR A 190 -6.47 12.12 17.95
CA TYR A 190 -7.03 13.37 17.48
C TYR A 190 -7.65 13.20 16.09
N MET A 191 -8.66 14.02 15.76
CA MET A 191 -9.30 13.97 14.44
C MET A 191 -8.30 14.18 13.29
N GLN A 192 -7.26 14.97 13.53
CA GLN A 192 -6.15 15.18 12.59
C GLN A 192 -5.41 13.88 12.27
N ASP A 193 -5.18 13.02 13.28
CA ASP A 193 -4.51 11.73 13.09
C ASP A 193 -5.33 10.76 12.24
N VAL A 194 -6.64 10.76 12.45
CA VAL A 194 -7.58 9.94 11.68
C VAL A 194 -7.55 10.35 10.19
N TRP A 195 -7.57 11.66 9.91
CA TRP A 195 -7.44 12.15 8.54
C TRP A 195 -6.12 11.78 7.91
N MET A 196 -5.00 11.90 8.62
CA MET A 196 -3.70 11.45 8.13
C MET A 196 -3.70 9.95 7.81
N GLY A 197 -4.21 9.14 8.72
CA GLY A 197 -4.30 7.69 8.56
C GLY A 197 -5.21 7.23 7.42
N LEU A 198 -6.22 8.04 7.05
CA LEU A 198 -7.12 7.74 5.93
C LEU A 198 -6.59 8.23 4.58
N ILE A 199 -6.00 9.42 4.53
CA ILE A 199 -5.58 10.04 3.27
C ILE A 199 -4.33 9.34 2.70
N LYS A 200 -3.34 9.04 3.53
CA LYS A 200 -2.09 8.38 3.10
C LYS A 200 -2.30 7.10 2.30
N PRO A 201 -3.12 6.14 2.75
CA PRO A 201 -3.29 4.87 2.04
C PRO A 201 -3.86 5.00 0.63
N PHE A 202 -4.60 6.07 0.30
CA PHE A 202 -5.05 6.32 -1.08
C PHE A 202 -3.86 6.52 -2.01
N PHE A 203 -2.90 7.34 -1.58
CA PHE A 203 -1.67 7.58 -2.36
C PHE A 203 -0.81 6.32 -2.43
N LEU A 204 -0.70 5.57 -1.34
CA LEU A 204 0.06 4.33 -1.30
C LEU A 204 -0.56 3.26 -2.20
N GLY A 205 -1.88 3.06 -2.15
CA GLY A 205 -2.60 2.11 -2.99
C GLY A 205 -2.47 2.44 -4.48
N PHE A 206 -2.63 3.71 -4.85
CA PHE A 206 -2.39 4.18 -6.20
C PHE A 206 -0.96 3.87 -6.66
N THR A 207 0.03 4.22 -5.85
CA THR A 207 1.45 4.03 -6.18
C THR A 207 1.80 2.57 -6.40
N ILE A 208 1.39 1.68 -5.48
CA ILE A 208 1.70 0.26 -5.55
C ILE A 208 1.11 -0.36 -6.81
N VAL A 209 -0.17 -0.14 -7.05
CA VAL A 209 -0.88 -0.78 -8.17
C VAL A 209 -0.42 -0.22 -9.51
N SER A 210 -0.20 1.10 -9.60
CA SER A 210 0.30 1.71 -10.84
C SER A 210 1.71 1.23 -11.21
N ILE A 211 2.62 1.07 -10.23
CA ILE A 211 3.95 0.50 -10.46
C ILE A 211 3.83 -0.97 -10.88
N GLY A 212 3.00 -1.78 -10.21
CA GLY A 212 2.76 -3.18 -10.58
C GLY A 212 2.25 -3.31 -12.02
N CYS A 213 1.29 -2.48 -12.42
CA CYS A 213 0.79 -2.42 -13.79
C CYS A 213 1.87 -2.00 -14.79
N HIS A 214 2.63 -0.95 -14.48
CA HIS A 214 3.68 -0.46 -15.35
C HIS A 214 4.75 -1.51 -15.63
N VAL A 215 5.27 -2.12 -14.57
CA VAL A 215 6.30 -3.15 -14.67
C VAL A 215 5.77 -4.39 -15.41
N GLY A 216 4.54 -4.82 -15.09
CA GLY A 216 3.91 -5.97 -15.75
C GLY A 216 3.71 -5.78 -17.25
N LEU A 217 3.21 -4.63 -17.68
CA LEU A 217 2.98 -4.30 -19.10
C LEU A 217 4.28 -4.17 -19.93
N ARG A 218 5.43 -4.08 -19.29
CA ARG A 218 6.75 -3.99 -19.94
C ARG A 218 7.54 -5.29 -19.89
N THR A 219 6.97 -6.35 -19.37
CA THR A 219 7.64 -7.65 -19.25
C THR A 219 8.05 -8.17 -20.62
N ARG A 220 9.31 -8.62 -20.70
CA ARG A 220 9.92 -9.23 -21.90
C ARG A 220 10.80 -10.40 -21.48
N GLY A 221 11.02 -11.36 -22.39
CA GLY A 221 11.94 -12.47 -22.15
C GLY A 221 11.28 -13.72 -21.55
N GLY A 222 10.01 -13.95 -21.88
CA GLY A 222 9.30 -15.18 -21.50
C GLY A 222 9.09 -15.33 -19.99
N THR A 223 9.02 -16.56 -19.51
CA THR A 223 8.76 -16.89 -18.10
C THR A 223 9.82 -16.34 -17.14
N GLN A 224 11.10 -16.30 -17.55
CA GLN A 224 12.16 -15.68 -16.75
C GLN A 224 11.96 -14.16 -16.62
N GLY A 225 11.45 -13.53 -17.68
CA GLY A 225 11.08 -12.12 -17.66
C GLY A 225 9.98 -11.83 -16.66
N VAL A 226 8.96 -12.68 -16.56
CA VAL A 226 7.87 -12.55 -15.57
C VAL A 226 8.44 -12.58 -14.15
N GLY A 227 9.33 -13.56 -13.83
CA GLY A 227 9.97 -13.62 -12.51
C GLY A 227 10.78 -12.37 -12.16
N ARG A 228 11.52 -11.79 -13.14
CA ARG A 228 12.25 -10.52 -12.93
C ARG A 228 11.30 -9.34 -12.71
N SER A 229 10.22 -9.28 -13.48
CA SER A 229 9.22 -8.21 -13.36
C SER A 229 8.53 -8.25 -12.01
N THR A 230 8.20 -9.42 -11.46
CA THR A 230 7.62 -9.54 -10.10
C THR A 230 8.56 -8.98 -9.04
N THR A 231 9.83 -9.37 -9.07
CA THR A 231 10.83 -8.85 -8.12
C THR A 231 11.02 -7.34 -8.26
N ASN A 232 11.13 -6.83 -9.48
CA ASN A 232 11.28 -5.40 -9.74
C ASN A 232 10.05 -4.61 -9.26
N ALA A 233 8.86 -5.14 -9.46
CA ALA A 233 7.62 -4.50 -8.98
C ALA A 233 7.61 -4.38 -7.46
N VAL A 234 8.00 -5.44 -6.72
CA VAL A 234 8.09 -5.41 -5.25
C VAL A 234 9.09 -4.35 -4.79
N VAL A 235 10.31 -4.38 -5.33
CA VAL A 235 11.38 -3.45 -4.93
C VAL A 235 10.98 -2.01 -5.24
N ALA A 236 10.52 -1.74 -6.46
CA ALA A 236 10.12 -0.40 -6.86
C ALA A 236 8.93 0.11 -6.04
N SER A 237 7.90 -0.71 -5.82
CA SER A 237 6.74 -0.33 -5.03
C SER A 237 7.10 -0.10 -3.56
N SER A 238 7.96 -0.94 -2.95
CA SER A 238 8.35 -0.78 -1.56
C SER A 238 9.16 0.49 -1.33
N VAL A 239 10.10 0.81 -2.21
CA VAL A 239 10.86 2.08 -2.16
C VAL A 239 9.93 3.27 -2.36
N ALA A 240 9.01 3.18 -3.33
CA ALA A 240 8.05 4.24 -3.62
C ALA A 240 7.06 4.44 -2.45
N VAL A 241 6.61 3.38 -1.77
CA VAL A 241 5.76 3.47 -0.57
C VAL A 241 6.43 4.33 0.49
N ILE A 242 7.70 4.05 0.84
CA ILE A 242 8.42 4.82 1.86
C ILE A 242 8.61 6.28 1.43
N ALA A 243 8.96 6.51 0.17
CA ALA A 243 9.17 7.87 -0.36
C ALA A 243 7.85 8.67 -0.39
N VAL A 244 6.76 8.07 -0.88
CA VAL A 244 5.44 8.70 -0.96
C VAL A 244 4.87 8.94 0.43
N ASP A 245 5.02 7.98 1.36
CA ASP A 245 4.59 8.16 2.74
C ASP A 245 5.25 9.37 3.38
N PHE A 246 6.57 9.50 3.27
CA PHE A 246 7.31 10.67 3.78
C PHE A 246 6.81 11.99 3.16
N LEU A 247 6.64 12.03 1.83
CA LEU A 247 6.19 13.23 1.13
C LEU A 247 4.76 13.62 1.53
N VAL A 248 3.86 12.64 1.59
CA VAL A 248 2.46 12.87 1.98
C VAL A 248 2.38 13.26 3.45
N THR A 249 3.16 12.63 4.34
CA THR A 249 3.24 13.02 5.76
C THR A 249 3.67 14.49 5.89
N LYS A 250 4.77 14.87 5.22
CA LYS A 250 5.26 16.25 5.25
C LYS A 250 4.21 17.25 4.74
N LEU A 251 3.51 16.89 3.64
CA LEU A 251 2.46 17.73 3.07
C LEU A 251 1.27 17.87 4.05
N LEU A 252 0.81 16.76 4.64
CA LEU A 252 -0.32 16.75 5.55
C LEU A 252 -0.01 17.50 6.87
N ILE A 253 1.22 17.39 7.39
CA ILE A 253 1.63 18.18 8.56
C ILE A 253 1.50 19.68 8.26
N VAL A 254 1.95 20.15 7.12
CA VAL A 254 1.86 21.57 6.75
C VAL A 254 0.42 22.05 6.52
N LEU A 255 -0.47 21.15 6.08
CA LEU A 255 -1.87 21.51 5.76
C LEU A 255 -2.82 21.38 6.97
N ILE A 256 -2.52 20.49 7.93
CA ILE A 256 -3.45 20.12 9.00
C ILE A 256 -2.98 20.66 10.36
N TYR A 257 -1.67 20.86 10.55
CA TYR A 257 -1.05 21.42 11.74
C TYR A 257 -0.51 22.82 11.50
#